data_756b7c0f55254707d9f033c55775d894
#
_entry.id   756b7c0f55254707d9f033c55775d894
#
_cell.length_a   1.000
_cell.length_b   1.000
_cell.length_c   1.000
_cell.angle_alpha   90.00
_cell.angle_beta   90.00
_cell.angle_gamma   90.00
#
_symmetry.space_group_name_H-M   'P 1'
#
loop_
_entity.id
_entity.type
_entity.pdbx_description
1 polymer ?
#
loop_
_entity_poly.entity_id
_entity_poly.type
_entity_poly.pdbx_seq_one_letter_code
_entity_poly.pdbx_strand_id
1 'polypeptide(L)'
;MNYFITGASGFIGRRLVEKLLQRQDSHVYYLILERELPMVEQLRQRWGNAANRTFPIVGDLTQPRLGLSDADLAWLKGGSIHHLIHLAAIYDLNASAEIQEQVNIEGTRNVVAFAEAIEAGCFHLTSSIAAAGLYEGVFREDMFEEAENLDQPYYRTKHESEGIVRREC
;
A
#
# COMPACT_ATOMS: atom_id res chain seq x y z
N MET A 1 13.49 -5.58 12.47
CA MET A 1 12.76 -4.44 11.90
C MET A 1 11.45 -4.93 11.31
N ASN A 2 10.32 -4.29 11.60
CA ASN A 2 8.99 -4.77 11.22
C ASN A 2 8.39 -3.86 10.14
N TYR A 3 7.89 -4.48 9.08
CA TYR A 3 7.29 -3.82 7.93
C TYR A 3 5.83 -4.24 7.80
N PHE A 4 4.94 -3.30 7.49
CA PHE A 4 3.58 -3.60 7.03
C PHE A 4 3.45 -3.21 5.57
N ILE A 5 2.95 -4.11 4.71
CA ILE A 5 2.90 -3.89 3.26
C ILE A 5 1.50 -4.14 2.74
N THR A 6 0.94 -3.18 2.03
CA THR A 6 -0.24 -3.42 1.17
C THR A 6 0.23 -3.74 -0.26
N GLY A 7 -0.45 -4.64 -0.94
CA GLY A 7 -0.08 -5.03 -2.31
C GLY A 7 1.15 -5.94 -2.40
N ALA A 8 1.46 -6.69 -1.33
CA ALA A 8 2.59 -7.63 -1.29
C ALA A 8 2.48 -8.77 -2.32
N SER A 9 1.27 -9.15 -2.73
CA SER A 9 0.99 -10.15 -3.76
C SER A 9 1.25 -9.65 -5.18
N GLY A 10 1.35 -8.33 -5.38
CA GLY A 10 1.57 -7.70 -6.67
C GLY A 10 2.98 -7.86 -7.21
N PHE A 11 3.21 -7.37 -8.44
CA PHE A 11 4.49 -7.49 -9.14
C PHE A 11 5.66 -6.84 -8.38
N ILE A 12 5.48 -5.61 -7.88
CA ILE A 12 6.48 -4.89 -7.08
C ILE A 12 6.57 -5.51 -5.69
N GLY A 13 5.41 -5.73 -5.04
CA GLY A 13 5.34 -6.19 -3.65
C GLY A 13 6.10 -7.49 -3.40
N ARG A 14 5.93 -8.49 -4.26
CA ARG A 14 6.64 -9.78 -4.15
C ARG A 14 8.15 -9.60 -4.11
N ARG A 15 8.69 -8.73 -4.97
CA ARG A 15 10.13 -8.46 -5.06
C ARG A 15 10.64 -7.65 -3.88
N LEU A 16 9.83 -6.68 -3.43
CA LEU A 16 10.16 -5.91 -2.24
C LEU A 16 10.25 -6.79 -1.01
N VAL A 17 9.26 -7.68 -0.80
CA VAL A 17 9.28 -8.62 0.32
C VAL A 17 10.53 -9.50 0.25
N GLU A 18 10.88 -10.06 -0.91
CA GLU A 18 12.12 -10.83 -1.08
C GLU A 18 13.36 -10.03 -0.66
N LYS A 19 13.41 -8.76 -1.03
CA LYS A 19 14.54 -7.89 -0.71
C LYS A 19 14.61 -7.57 0.79
N LEU A 20 13.46 -7.30 1.42
CA LEU A 20 13.39 -7.04 2.86
C LEU A 20 13.79 -8.27 3.67
N LEU A 21 13.39 -9.46 3.25
CA LEU A 21 13.71 -10.74 3.90
C LEU A 21 15.19 -11.15 3.81
N GLN A 22 15.99 -10.50 2.96
CA GLN A 22 17.45 -10.67 2.98
C GLN A 22 18.08 -10.19 4.30
N ARG A 23 17.40 -9.28 5.01
CA ARG A 23 17.78 -8.88 6.37
C ARG A 23 17.24 -9.92 7.36
N GLN A 24 18.11 -10.52 8.15
CA GLN A 24 17.73 -11.63 9.04
C GLN A 24 16.80 -11.22 10.19
N ASP A 25 16.84 -9.95 10.58
CA ASP A 25 16.05 -9.36 11.66
C ASP A 25 14.73 -8.74 11.18
N SER A 26 14.38 -8.89 9.91
CA SER A 26 13.16 -8.32 9.35
C SER A 26 11.96 -9.26 9.48
N HIS A 27 10.79 -8.68 9.80
CA HIS A 27 9.49 -9.33 9.77
C HIS A 27 8.55 -8.53 8.86
N VAL A 28 7.79 -9.23 8.05
CA VAL A 28 6.90 -8.60 7.07
C VAL A 28 5.46 -9.02 7.33
N TYR A 29 4.65 -8.07 7.74
CA TYR A 29 3.20 -8.18 7.81
C TYR A 29 2.64 -7.67 6.49
N TYR A 30 1.65 -8.33 5.92
CA TYR A 30 1.11 -7.89 4.63
C TYR A 30 -0.40 -8.09 4.56
N LEU A 31 -1.07 -7.05 4.05
CA LEU A 31 -2.51 -7.09 3.82
C LEU A 31 -2.81 -8.00 2.65
N ILE A 32 -3.80 -8.87 2.82
CA ILE A 32 -4.30 -9.75 1.78
C ILE A 32 -5.83 -9.87 1.87
N LEU A 33 -6.50 -9.86 0.74
CA LEU A 33 -7.94 -10.08 0.71
C LEU A 33 -8.27 -11.54 1.03
N GLU A 34 -9.39 -11.80 1.67
CA GLU A 34 -9.81 -13.16 2.00
C GLU A 34 -9.85 -14.08 0.76
N ARG A 35 -10.33 -13.57 -0.37
CA ARG A 35 -10.36 -14.31 -1.65
C ARG A 35 -8.97 -14.66 -2.20
N GLU A 36 -7.92 -13.99 -1.71
CA GLU A 36 -6.53 -14.20 -2.14
C GLU A 36 -5.75 -15.12 -1.19
N LEU A 37 -6.36 -15.60 -0.10
CA LEU A 37 -5.72 -16.55 0.81
C LEU A 37 -5.07 -17.77 0.12
N PRO A 38 -5.65 -18.34 -0.96
CA PRO A 38 -5.00 -19.42 -1.70
C PRO A 38 -3.63 -19.03 -2.30
N MET A 39 -3.34 -17.74 -2.49
CA MET A 39 -2.05 -17.26 -2.99
C MET A 39 -0.95 -17.29 -1.91
N VAL A 40 -1.33 -17.32 -0.62
CA VAL A 40 -0.37 -17.28 0.49
C VAL A 40 0.65 -18.39 0.38
N GLU A 41 0.22 -19.60 0.04
CA GLU A 41 1.14 -20.75 -0.10
C GLU A 41 2.13 -20.55 -1.25
N GLN A 42 1.68 -19.99 -2.38
CA GLN A 42 2.56 -19.67 -3.51
C GLN A 42 3.58 -18.58 -3.13
N LEU A 43 3.14 -17.57 -2.37
CA LEU A 43 4.03 -16.52 -1.86
C LEU A 43 5.08 -17.11 -0.89
N ARG A 44 4.66 -18.01 0.01
CA ARG A 44 5.56 -18.68 0.95
C ARG A 44 6.60 -19.53 0.22
N GLN A 45 6.19 -20.30 -0.78
CA GLN A 45 7.12 -21.07 -1.62
C GLN A 45 8.14 -20.16 -2.31
N ARG A 46 7.69 -19.02 -2.84
CA ARG A 46 8.55 -18.02 -3.46
C ARG A 46 9.59 -17.45 -2.50
N TRP A 47 9.19 -17.18 -1.26
CA TRP A 47 10.07 -16.59 -0.24
C TRP A 47 10.90 -17.65 0.52
N GLY A 48 10.65 -18.92 0.27
CA GLY A 48 11.42 -20.03 0.80
C GLY A 48 11.51 -20.05 2.33
N ASN A 49 12.66 -20.39 2.87
CA ASN A 49 12.87 -20.48 4.32
C ASN A 49 12.62 -19.15 5.06
N ALA A 50 12.73 -18.00 4.37
CA ALA A 50 12.47 -16.71 4.99
C ALA A 50 10.97 -16.42 5.17
N ALA A 51 10.09 -17.21 4.57
CA ALA A 51 8.63 -17.07 4.70
C ALA A 51 8.12 -17.26 6.14
N ASN A 52 8.89 -17.90 7.03
CA ASN A 52 8.55 -17.98 8.46
C ASN A 52 8.54 -16.63 9.19
N ARG A 53 9.09 -15.60 8.56
CA ARG A 53 9.07 -14.21 9.03
C ARG A 53 8.05 -13.34 8.30
N THR A 54 7.09 -13.96 7.60
CA THR A 54 6.01 -13.25 6.89
C THR A 54 4.66 -13.62 7.51
N PHE A 55 3.80 -12.61 7.69
CA PHE A 55 2.53 -12.72 8.39
C PHE A 55 1.41 -12.12 7.52
N PRO A 56 0.58 -12.96 6.89
CA PRO A 56 -0.59 -12.48 6.16
C PRO A 56 -1.63 -11.93 7.14
N ILE A 57 -2.15 -10.76 6.86
CA ILE A 57 -3.23 -10.11 7.60
C ILE A 57 -4.43 -10.01 6.65
N VAL A 58 -5.50 -10.72 6.98
CA VAL A 58 -6.70 -10.68 6.16
C VAL A 58 -7.44 -9.38 6.40
N GLY A 59 -7.67 -8.62 5.33
CA GLY A 59 -8.38 -7.36 5.39
C GLY A 59 -8.58 -6.76 4.00
N ASP A 60 -9.26 -5.61 3.96
CA ASP A 60 -9.61 -4.92 2.72
C ASP A 60 -9.39 -3.42 2.90
N LEU A 61 -8.52 -2.84 2.08
CA LEU A 61 -8.21 -1.40 2.16
C LEU A 61 -9.41 -0.49 1.81
N THR A 62 -10.46 -1.02 1.18
CA THR A 62 -11.70 -0.28 0.93
C THR A 62 -12.58 -0.13 2.19
N GLN A 63 -12.23 -0.81 3.27
CA GLN A 63 -12.97 -0.79 4.53
C GLN A 63 -12.26 0.11 5.57
N PRO A 64 -13.03 0.80 6.42
CA PRO A 64 -12.46 1.52 7.56
C PRO A 64 -11.57 0.58 8.40
N ARG A 65 -10.40 1.09 8.82
CA ARG A 65 -9.43 0.30 9.59
C ARG A 65 -8.99 -0.99 8.89
N LEU A 66 -9.07 -1.01 7.56
CA LEU A 66 -8.79 -2.16 6.69
C LEU A 66 -9.65 -3.39 6.98
N GLY A 67 -10.82 -3.21 7.62
CA GLY A 67 -11.68 -4.31 8.06
C GLY A 67 -11.12 -5.15 9.21
N LEU A 68 -10.05 -4.68 9.88
CA LEU A 68 -9.39 -5.42 10.96
C LEU A 68 -10.12 -5.29 12.29
N SER A 69 -10.04 -6.33 13.10
CA SER A 69 -10.57 -6.33 14.47
C SER A 69 -9.71 -5.47 15.41
N ASP A 70 -10.30 -5.07 16.55
CA ASP A 70 -9.54 -4.36 17.60
C ASP A 70 -8.36 -5.20 18.13
N ALA A 71 -8.51 -6.53 18.14
CA ALA A 71 -7.45 -7.44 18.56
C ALA A 71 -6.27 -7.43 17.58
N ASP A 72 -6.54 -7.44 16.26
CA ASP A 72 -5.49 -7.36 15.22
C ASP A 72 -4.77 -6.02 15.28
N LEU A 73 -5.51 -4.92 15.45
CA LEU A 73 -4.91 -3.59 15.59
C LEU A 73 -4.00 -3.50 16.83
N ALA A 74 -4.47 -3.98 17.98
CA ALA A 74 -3.70 -4.00 19.19
C ALA A 74 -2.44 -4.87 19.06
N TRP A 75 -2.54 -6.01 18.38
CA TRP A 75 -1.41 -6.89 18.10
C TRP A 75 -0.38 -6.23 17.19
N LEU A 76 -0.82 -5.60 16.09
CA LEU A 76 0.06 -4.88 15.17
C LEU A 76 0.74 -3.68 15.84
N LYS A 77 0.00 -2.91 16.64
CA LYS A 77 0.57 -1.82 17.45
C LYS A 77 1.61 -2.33 18.44
N GLY A 78 1.32 -3.41 19.15
CA GLY A 78 2.27 -4.08 20.07
C GLY A 78 3.50 -4.63 19.35
N GLY A 79 3.38 -4.99 18.07
CA GLY A 79 4.46 -5.43 17.21
C GLY A 79 5.41 -4.32 16.74
N SER A 80 5.10 -3.06 17.01
CA SER A 80 5.91 -1.88 16.64
C SER A 80 6.29 -1.88 15.16
N ILE A 81 5.33 -1.57 14.29
CA ILE A 81 5.59 -1.45 12.83
C ILE A 81 6.48 -0.24 12.57
N HIS A 82 7.69 -0.47 12.10
CA HIS A 82 8.67 0.59 11.82
C HIS A 82 8.40 1.30 10.49
N HIS A 83 7.96 0.54 9.49
CA HIS A 83 7.65 1.06 8.16
C HIS A 83 6.36 0.47 7.64
N LEU A 84 5.43 1.31 7.24
CA LEU A 84 4.27 0.94 6.45
C LEU A 84 4.50 1.33 4.99
N ILE A 85 4.42 0.35 4.08
CA ILE A 85 4.67 0.57 2.65
C ILE A 85 3.37 0.29 1.89
N HIS A 86 2.79 1.34 1.35
CA HIS A 86 1.54 1.28 0.58
C HIS A 86 1.84 1.16 -0.91
N LEU A 87 1.70 -0.08 -1.45
CA LEU A 87 1.89 -0.40 -2.86
C LEU A 87 0.57 -0.73 -3.56
N ALA A 88 -0.45 -1.11 -2.80
CA ALA A 88 -1.73 -1.52 -3.38
C ALA A 88 -2.38 -0.35 -4.12
N ALA A 89 -2.68 -0.57 -5.37
CA ALA A 89 -3.46 0.33 -6.21
C ALA A 89 -4.05 -0.48 -7.38
N ILE A 90 -5.18 -0.04 -7.91
CA ILE A 90 -5.67 -0.53 -9.19
C ILE A 90 -4.94 0.24 -10.30
N TYR A 91 -4.20 -0.51 -11.10
CA TYR A 91 -3.60 -0.07 -12.36
C TYR A 91 -4.28 -0.84 -13.50
N ASP A 92 -5.51 -0.47 -13.79
CA ASP A 92 -6.25 -0.97 -14.95
C ASP A 92 -7.01 0.21 -15.57
N LEU A 93 -6.57 0.61 -16.75
CA LEU A 93 -7.18 1.73 -17.48
C LEU A 93 -8.62 1.44 -17.93
N ASN A 94 -9.04 0.17 -17.90
CA ASN A 94 -10.40 -0.27 -18.22
C ASN A 94 -11.28 -0.41 -16.97
N ALA A 95 -10.72 -0.32 -15.76
CA ALA A 95 -11.51 -0.31 -14.54
C ALA A 95 -12.38 0.95 -14.47
N SER A 96 -13.58 0.83 -13.93
CA SER A 96 -14.45 2.00 -13.78
C SER A 96 -13.84 3.05 -12.85
N ALA A 97 -14.21 4.32 -13.05
CA ALA A 97 -13.71 5.41 -12.22
C ALA A 97 -14.05 5.20 -10.75
N GLU A 98 -15.26 4.70 -10.44
CA GLU A 98 -15.74 4.44 -9.08
C GLU A 98 -14.86 3.42 -8.35
N ILE A 99 -14.48 2.33 -9.03
CA ILE A 99 -13.59 1.30 -8.44
C ILE A 99 -12.21 1.87 -8.20
N GLN A 100 -11.69 2.66 -9.14
CA GLN A 100 -10.39 3.31 -8.97
C GLN A 100 -10.41 4.33 -7.82
N GLU A 101 -11.45 5.13 -7.67
CA GLU A 101 -11.64 6.04 -6.55
C GLU A 101 -11.70 5.29 -5.21
N GLN A 102 -12.54 4.27 -5.15
CA GLN A 102 -12.71 3.48 -3.93
C GLN A 102 -11.39 2.83 -3.47
N VAL A 103 -10.61 2.27 -4.38
CA VAL A 103 -9.37 1.57 -4.03
C VAL A 103 -8.20 2.53 -3.89
N ASN A 104 -8.00 3.45 -4.83
CA ASN A 104 -6.79 4.27 -4.84
C ASN A 104 -6.92 5.48 -3.89
N ILE A 105 -8.09 6.12 -3.80
CA ILE A 105 -8.28 7.30 -2.96
C ILE A 105 -8.74 6.90 -1.56
N GLU A 106 -9.93 6.30 -1.45
CA GLU A 106 -10.47 5.93 -0.13
C GLU A 106 -9.62 4.83 0.52
N GLY A 107 -9.10 3.89 -0.27
CA GLY A 107 -8.13 2.91 0.21
C GLY A 107 -6.89 3.56 0.80
N THR A 108 -6.32 4.60 0.17
CA THR A 108 -5.18 5.34 0.72
C THR A 108 -5.54 6.06 2.02
N ARG A 109 -6.74 6.71 2.12
CA ARG A 109 -7.22 7.31 3.39
C ARG A 109 -7.28 6.28 4.51
N ASN A 110 -7.88 5.13 4.22
CA ASN A 110 -7.99 4.04 5.20
C ASN A 110 -6.62 3.52 5.65
N VAL A 111 -5.65 3.44 4.73
CA VAL A 111 -4.29 2.98 5.06
C VAL A 111 -3.53 4.04 5.88
N VAL A 112 -3.70 5.33 5.62
CA VAL A 112 -3.13 6.41 6.44
C VAL A 112 -3.72 6.38 7.85
N ALA A 113 -5.05 6.36 7.97
CA ALA A 113 -5.72 6.26 9.26
C ALA A 113 -5.34 4.97 10.04
N PHE A 114 -5.14 3.86 9.33
CA PHE A 114 -4.64 2.63 9.91
C PHE A 114 -3.20 2.79 10.41
N ALA A 115 -2.32 3.44 9.64
CA ALA A 115 -0.93 3.69 10.04
C ALA A 115 -0.86 4.49 11.34
N GLU A 116 -1.71 5.50 11.50
CA GLU A 116 -1.85 6.27 12.74
C GLU A 116 -2.35 5.39 13.89
N ALA A 117 -3.40 4.59 13.66
CA ALA A 117 -3.99 3.74 14.69
C ALA A 117 -3.02 2.72 15.27
N ILE A 118 -2.11 2.17 14.46
CA ILE A 118 -1.06 1.23 14.90
C ILE A 118 0.25 1.93 15.29
N GLU A 119 0.31 3.26 15.24
CA GLU A 119 1.51 4.07 15.52
C GLU A 119 2.72 3.63 14.66
N ALA A 120 2.51 3.47 13.35
CA ALA A 120 3.57 3.13 12.42
C ALA A 120 4.66 4.22 12.37
N GLY A 121 5.93 3.82 12.39
CA GLY A 121 7.05 4.77 12.49
C GLY A 121 7.26 5.62 11.24
N CYS A 122 7.11 5.04 10.04
CA CYS A 122 7.26 5.76 8.78
C CYS A 122 6.29 5.22 7.72
N PHE A 123 5.58 6.13 7.06
CA PHE A 123 4.68 5.81 5.95
C PHE A 123 5.40 6.02 4.60
N HIS A 124 5.29 5.04 3.72
CA HIS A 124 5.82 5.11 2.36
C HIS A 124 4.69 4.87 1.34
N LEU A 125 4.44 5.84 0.50
CA LEU A 125 3.53 5.68 -0.64
C LEU A 125 4.31 5.40 -1.92
N THR A 126 3.91 4.38 -2.66
CA THR A 126 4.34 4.24 -4.04
C THR A 126 3.39 5.00 -4.96
N SER A 127 3.77 6.21 -5.32
CA SER A 127 3.06 7.02 -6.29
C SER A 127 3.35 6.56 -7.73
N SER A 128 3.12 7.42 -8.69
CA SER A 128 3.31 7.16 -10.12
C SER A 128 3.61 8.48 -10.84
N ILE A 129 4.32 8.43 -11.94
CA ILE A 129 4.42 9.57 -12.87
C ILE A 129 3.04 10.04 -13.34
N ALA A 130 2.02 9.17 -13.30
CA ALA A 130 0.64 9.50 -13.61
C ALA A 130 0.06 10.60 -12.70
N ALA A 131 0.63 10.81 -11.51
CA ALA A 131 0.22 11.90 -10.61
C ALA A 131 0.46 13.30 -11.19
N ALA A 132 1.37 13.43 -12.16
CA ALA A 132 1.59 14.67 -12.92
C ALA A 132 0.53 14.92 -14.01
N GLY A 133 -0.34 13.95 -14.29
CA GLY A 133 -1.27 14.01 -15.41
C GLY A 133 -0.54 14.03 -16.75
N LEU A 134 -0.96 14.92 -17.63
CA LEU A 134 -0.33 15.16 -18.94
C LEU A 134 0.49 16.48 -18.93
N TYR A 135 1.16 16.78 -17.84
CA TYR A 135 2.01 17.96 -17.70
C TYR A 135 3.05 18.00 -18.83
N GLU A 136 3.14 19.13 -19.53
CA GLU A 136 4.11 19.34 -20.59
C GLU A 136 5.43 19.88 -20.01
N GLY A 137 6.49 19.09 -20.11
CA GLY A 137 7.82 19.47 -19.65
C GLY A 137 8.43 18.53 -18.64
N VAL A 138 9.25 19.05 -17.74
CA VAL A 138 9.90 18.28 -16.69
C VAL A 138 9.14 18.46 -15.38
N PHE A 139 8.43 17.42 -14.94
CA PHE A 139 7.79 17.38 -13.64
C PHE A 139 8.81 16.91 -12.59
N ARG A 140 9.08 17.74 -11.58
CA ARG A 140 10.07 17.47 -10.54
C ARG A 140 9.41 16.99 -9.25
N GLU A 141 10.19 16.43 -8.34
CA GLU A 141 9.70 15.90 -7.06
C GLU A 141 9.15 16.98 -6.10
N ASP A 142 9.56 18.24 -6.27
CA ASP A 142 9.05 19.40 -5.52
C ASP A 142 7.73 19.95 -6.09
N MET A 143 7.30 19.47 -7.26
CA MET A 143 6.05 19.85 -7.91
C MET A 143 4.91 18.93 -7.49
N PHE A 144 3.72 19.49 -7.39
CA PHE A 144 2.49 18.74 -7.13
C PHE A 144 1.26 19.46 -7.70
N GLU A 145 1.06 20.74 -7.33
CA GLU A 145 -0.09 21.53 -7.75
C GLU A 145 -0.07 21.87 -9.25
N GLU A 146 1.08 21.70 -9.88
CA GLU A 146 1.28 21.94 -11.31
C GLU A 146 0.81 20.78 -12.20
N ALA A 147 0.23 19.73 -11.64
CA ALA A 147 -0.34 18.63 -12.41
C ALA A 147 -1.44 19.11 -13.37
N GLU A 148 -1.43 18.60 -14.60
CA GLU A 148 -2.34 19.01 -15.66
C GLU A 148 -3.10 17.84 -16.28
N ASN A 149 -4.32 18.09 -16.79
CA ASN A 149 -5.11 17.09 -17.51
C ASN A 149 -5.32 15.79 -16.74
N LEU A 150 -5.88 15.90 -15.54
CA LEU A 150 -6.22 14.77 -14.67
C LEU A 150 -7.57 14.11 -15.00
N ASP A 151 -8.11 14.28 -16.21
CA ASP A 151 -9.41 13.76 -16.63
C ASP A 151 -9.45 12.21 -16.64
N GLN A 152 -8.31 11.59 -16.92
CA GLN A 152 -8.21 10.15 -16.90
C GLN A 152 -8.25 9.64 -15.45
N PRO A 153 -9.19 8.70 -15.09
CA PRO A 153 -9.41 8.29 -13.70
C PRO A 153 -8.16 7.82 -12.97
N TYR A 154 -7.26 7.09 -13.64
CA TYR A 154 -6.02 6.64 -13.01
C TYR A 154 -5.09 7.81 -12.64
N TYR A 155 -4.96 8.81 -13.52
CA TYR A 155 -4.13 10.00 -13.25
C TYR A 155 -4.67 10.77 -12.06
N ARG A 156 -5.98 11.06 -12.09
CA ARG A 156 -6.67 11.74 -11.00
C ARG A 156 -6.52 11.00 -9.68
N THR A 157 -6.80 9.69 -9.65
CA THR A 157 -6.75 8.92 -8.42
C THR A 157 -5.33 8.80 -7.85
N LYS A 158 -4.30 8.74 -8.70
CA LYS A 158 -2.89 8.74 -8.25
C LYS A 158 -2.45 10.09 -7.73
N HIS A 159 -2.89 11.19 -8.36
CA HIS A 159 -2.66 12.54 -7.86
C HIS A 159 -3.34 12.75 -6.51
N GLU A 160 -4.63 12.45 -6.41
CA GLU A 160 -5.38 12.65 -5.16
C GLU A 160 -4.84 11.78 -4.01
N SER A 161 -4.48 10.52 -4.26
CA SER A 161 -3.87 9.66 -3.23
C SER A 161 -2.52 10.18 -2.75
N GLU A 162 -1.68 10.72 -3.64
CA GLU A 162 -0.44 11.39 -3.24
C GLU A 162 -0.73 12.65 -2.42
N GLY A 163 -1.72 13.45 -2.82
CA GLY A 163 -2.15 14.63 -2.08
C GLY A 163 -2.63 14.32 -0.65
N ILE A 164 -3.31 13.19 -0.44
CA ILE A 164 -3.69 12.73 0.91
C ILE A 164 -2.44 12.54 1.78
N VAL A 165 -1.48 11.76 1.29
CA VAL A 165 -0.27 11.45 2.05
C VAL A 165 0.57 12.69 2.32
N ARG A 166 0.69 13.61 1.34
CA ARG A 166 1.41 14.88 1.52
C ARG A 166 0.80 15.79 2.59
N ARG A 167 -0.51 15.70 2.82
CA ARG A 167 -1.21 16.53 3.84
C ARG A 167 -1.25 15.90 5.21
N GLU A 168 -1.28 14.58 5.27
CA GLU A 168 -1.58 13.84 6.53
C GLU A 168 -0.33 13.18 7.13
N CYS A 169 0.76 13.06 6.37
CA CYS A 169 2.03 12.49 6.81
C CYS A 169 3.19 13.47 6.63
#